data_72842eaa61338ebf614b45d8cd0a0891
#
_entry.id   72842eaa61338ebf614b45d8cd0a0891
#
_cell.length_a   1.000
_cell.length_b   1.000
_cell.length_c   1.000
_cell.angle_alpha   90.00
_cell.angle_beta   90.00
_cell.angle_gamma   90.00
#
_symmetry.space_group_name_H-M   'P 1'
#
loop_
_entity.id
_entity.type
_entity.pdbx_description
1 polymer ?
#
loop_
_entity_poly.entity_id
_entity_poly.type
_entity_poly.pdbx_seq_one_letter_code
_entity_poly.pdbx_strand_id
1 'polypeptide(L)'
;MCIRDSVYAEWAPNEKVALDAAIGAAYAGQRAFATMKHVGLNVAADALFAVAMTGIEGGLVIVSADDPGMHSSQNEQDNRQYARFARIPCLDPADSQEAHDLAIVAYDISEQFDTPVLFRMTTRVCHTTSPVEVNEQRLQPRPFIKYPRNPAKYVMMPANARKRHVVIETRIQELSQFAETFSSNRVEIRSRELGIITGGIAYQYAREVFPDASILKLGMVYPLPIKLIHHFAQQVEKLIVLEELDPFIEDQVRLMGIELYVPANANISYPNTKTIFPLTGELNPAIVRLSAEKANLLPATLQKTVTPQITVDLPSRPPVLCPGCPHRGTFYVLHKLGLPINGDIGCYTLG
;
A
#
# COMPACT_ATOMS: atom_id res chain seq x y z
N MET A 1 23.40 -9.09 -5.57
CA MET A 1 22.49 -8.06 -6.11
C MET A 1 23.05 -7.63 -7.46
N CYS A 2 22.44 -8.05 -8.57
CA CYS A 2 22.92 -7.66 -9.90
C CYS A 2 22.39 -6.27 -10.21
N ILE A 3 23.21 -5.26 -9.96
CA ILE A 3 22.95 -3.90 -10.46
C ILE A 3 23.25 -3.99 -11.96
N ARG A 4 22.21 -3.98 -12.79
CA ARG A 4 22.38 -3.73 -14.22
C ARG A 4 22.74 -2.26 -14.38
N ASP A 5 23.70 -1.99 -15.26
CA ASP A 5 24.45 -0.74 -15.47
C ASP A 5 23.63 0.55 -15.73
N SER A 6 22.33 0.54 -15.51
CA SER A 6 21.42 1.66 -15.83
C SER A 6 20.68 2.26 -14.63
N VAL A 7 20.80 1.69 -13.43
CA VAL A 7 20.12 2.19 -12.23
C VAL A 7 21.12 2.32 -11.08
N TYR A 8 21.25 3.52 -10.55
CA TYR A 8 22.01 3.74 -9.31
C TYR A 8 21.14 3.33 -8.11
N ALA A 9 21.69 2.52 -7.21
CA ALA A 9 21.01 2.08 -6.00
C ALA A 9 21.97 2.07 -4.82
N GLU A 10 21.54 2.62 -3.69
CA GLU A 10 22.31 2.63 -2.45
C GLU A 10 21.43 2.44 -1.22
N TRP A 11 22.04 2.02 -0.12
CA TRP A 11 21.43 1.99 1.20
C TRP A 11 21.66 3.33 1.91
N ALA A 12 20.57 3.94 2.35
CA ALA A 12 20.64 5.14 3.18
C ALA A 12 20.72 4.78 4.68
N PRO A 13 21.25 5.65 5.54
CA PRO A 13 21.35 5.40 6.98
C PRO A 13 19.97 5.36 7.69
N ASN A 14 18.95 5.99 7.10
CA ASN A 14 17.56 5.90 7.53
C ASN A 14 16.61 6.31 6.40
N GLU A 15 15.31 6.11 6.62
CA GLU A 15 14.27 6.30 5.61
C GLU A 15 14.08 7.76 5.21
N LYS A 16 14.26 8.72 6.14
CA LYS A 16 14.19 10.15 5.81
C LYS A 16 15.30 10.51 4.83
N VAL A 17 16.53 10.08 5.08
CA VAL A 17 17.67 10.35 4.18
C VAL A 17 17.46 9.70 2.82
N ALA A 18 16.92 8.46 2.79
CA ALA A 18 16.59 7.78 1.54
C ALA A 18 15.59 8.59 0.70
N LEU A 19 14.53 9.08 1.34
CA LEU A 19 13.51 9.87 0.64
C LEU A 19 14.05 11.25 0.24
N ASP A 20 14.82 11.93 1.09
CA ASP A 20 15.43 13.23 0.76
C ASP A 20 16.38 13.13 -0.45
N ALA A 21 17.18 12.05 -0.54
CA ALA A 21 18.05 11.80 -1.69
C ALA A 21 17.25 11.57 -2.98
N ALA A 22 16.18 10.76 -2.91
CA ALA A 22 15.28 10.53 -4.04
C ALA A 22 14.55 11.81 -4.49
N ILE A 23 14.12 12.67 -3.55
CA ILE A 23 13.54 13.99 -3.83
C ILE A 23 14.56 14.88 -4.56
N GLY A 24 15.80 14.88 -4.11
CA GLY A 24 16.89 15.63 -4.76
C GLY A 24 17.09 15.20 -6.22
N ALA A 25 17.07 13.90 -6.49
CA ALA A 25 17.14 13.37 -7.86
C ALA A 25 15.90 13.76 -8.69
N ALA A 26 14.71 13.69 -8.11
CA ALA A 26 13.47 14.10 -8.78
C ALA A 26 13.46 15.61 -9.11
N TYR A 27 13.98 16.46 -8.23
CA TYR A 27 14.14 17.90 -8.52
C TYR A 27 15.16 18.17 -9.64
N ALA A 28 16.12 17.26 -9.84
CA ALA A 28 17.04 17.31 -10.98
C ALA A 28 16.48 16.67 -12.27
N GLY A 29 15.18 16.36 -12.29
CA GLY A 29 14.47 15.82 -13.45
C GLY A 29 14.68 14.34 -13.69
N GLN A 30 15.29 13.62 -12.76
CA GLN A 30 15.48 12.18 -12.88
C GLN A 30 14.31 11.43 -12.24
N ARG A 31 13.99 10.25 -12.78
CA ARG A 31 13.08 9.32 -12.12
C ARG A 31 13.78 8.70 -10.92
N ALA A 32 13.16 8.74 -9.77
CA ALA A 32 13.71 8.22 -8.52
C ALA A 32 12.67 7.44 -7.73
N PHE A 33 13.12 6.52 -6.89
CA PHE A 33 12.26 5.86 -5.92
C PHE A 33 12.99 5.67 -4.59
N ALA A 34 12.20 5.64 -3.51
CA ALA A 34 12.65 5.23 -2.19
C ALA A 34 11.78 4.07 -1.71
N THR A 35 12.40 3.01 -1.21
CA THR A 35 11.69 1.85 -0.68
C THR A 35 11.89 1.74 0.81
N MET A 36 10.80 1.50 1.53
CA MET A 36 10.86 1.36 2.98
C MET A 36 9.71 0.53 3.50
N LYS A 37 9.86 0.01 4.70
CA LYS A 37 8.78 -0.61 5.44
C LYS A 37 7.75 0.45 5.86
N HIS A 38 6.51 0.04 6.15
CA HIS A 38 5.47 0.98 6.57
C HIS A 38 5.89 1.87 7.75
N VAL A 39 6.60 1.33 8.73
CA VAL A 39 7.11 2.11 9.87
C VAL A 39 8.22 3.09 9.48
N GLY A 40 8.96 2.81 8.41
CA GLY A 40 9.95 3.74 7.86
C GLY A 40 9.33 4.98 7.28
N LEU A 41 8.10 4.90 6.76
CA LEU A 41 7.35 6.06 6.28
C LEU A 41 7.03 7.04 7.43
N ASN A 42 6.90 6.56 8.66
CA ASN A 42 6.76 7.44 9.83
C ASN A 42 7.99 8.32 10.03
N VAL A 43 9.19 7.73 9.80
CA VAL A 43 10.47 8.46 9.88
C VAL A 43 10.62 9.45 8.73
N ALA A 44 10.17 9.07 7.54
CA ALA A 44 10.23 9.87 6.32
C ALA A 44 9.05 10.86 6.17
N ALA A 45 8.12 10.92 7.11
CA ALA A 45 6.89 11.68 6.99
C ALA A 45 7.12 13.18 6.71
N ASP A 46 8.08 13.81 7.37
CA ASP A 46 8.43 15.21 7.14
C ASP A 46 8.82 15.47 5.67
N ALA A 47 9.71 14.62 5.12
CA ALA A 47 10.12 14.69 3.72
C ALA A 47 8.94 14.42 2.76
N LEU A 48 8.08 13.45 3.09
CA LEU A 48 6.87 13.15 2.32
C LEU A 48 5.93 14.36 2.23
N PHE A 49 5.61 14.99 3.36
CA PHE A 49 4.72 16.16 3.36
C PHE A 49 5.37 17.35 2.67
N ALA A 50 6.68 17.54 2.80
CA ALA A 50 7.40 18.58 2.12
C ALA A 50 7.33 18.44 0.59
N VAL A 51 7.62 17.24 0.06
CA VAL A 51 7.58 17.01 -1.40
C VAL A 51 6.14 17.00 -1.95
N ALA A 52 5.15 16.58 -1.17
CA ALA A 52 3.74 16.70 -1.55
C ALA A 52 3.32 18.15 -1.80
N MET A 53 3.90 19.10 -1.04
CA MET A 53 3.67 20.54 -1.22
C MET A 53 4.44 21.11 -2.40
N THR A 54 5.73 20.81 -2.50
CA THR A 54 6.59 21.38 -3.55
C THR A 54 6.33 20.80 -4.93
N GLY A 55 5.90 19.52 -5.00
CA GLY A 55 5.89 18.78 -6.26
C GLY A 55 7.30 18.37 -6.69
N ILE A 56 7.44 18.01 -7.96
CA ILE A 56 8.62 17.36 -8.53
C ILE A 56 8.94 17.93 -9.92
N GLU A 57 10.04 17.48 -10.54
CA GLU A 57 10.35 17.68 -11.98
C GLU A 57 10.48 16.33 -12.70
N GLY A 58 11.16 15.37 -12.11
CA GLY A 58 11.18 13.97 -12.55
C GLY A 58 10.31 13.11 -11.64
N GLY A 59 9.83 11.98 -12.13
CA GLY A 59 8.91 11.10 -11.40
C GLY A 59 9.50 10.57 -10.09
N LEU A 60 8.72 10.64 -9.01
CA LEU A 60 9.08 10.14 -7.69
C LEU A 60 8.08 9.10 -7.22
N VAL A 61 8.56 7.89 -6.96
CA VAL A 61 7.76 6.79 -6.41
C VAL A 61 8.25 6.44 -5.01
N ILE A 62 7.35 6.40 -4.05
CA ILE A 62 7.62 6.02 -2.66
C ILE A 62 6.98 4.66 -2.41
N VAL A 63 7.81 3.63 -2.29
CA VAL A 63 7.34 2.26 -2.04
C VAL A 63 7.22 2.05 -0.53
N SER A 64 6.00 1.80 -0.08
CA SER A 64 5.70 1.43 1.31
C SER A 64 5.30 -0.03 1.39
N ALA A 65 6.07 -0.82 2.13
CA ALA A 65 5.77 -2.24 2.36
C ALA A 65 4.99 -2.38 3.67
N ASP A 66 3.67 -2.50 3.57
CA ASP A 66 2.78 -2.72 4.69
C ASP A 66 2.80 -4.19 5.12
N ASP A 67 2.68 -4.43 6.42
CA ASP A 67 2.81 -5.77 7.04
C ASP A 67 1.54 -6.17 7.82
N PRO A 68 0.41 -6.43 7.12
CA PRO A 68 -0.78 -6.97 7.76
C PRO A 68 -0.47 -8.26 8.51
N GLY A 69 -0.91 -8.34 9.78
CA GLY A 69 -0.59 -9.48 10.64
C GLY A 69 0.75 -9.39 11.35
N MET A 70 1.53 -8.32 11.15
CA MET A 70 2.79 -8.07 11.86
C MET A 70 3.78 -9.26 11.80
N HIS A 71 4.02 -9.80 10.59
CA HIS A 71 4.95 -10.92 10.41
C HIS A 71 6.38 -10.60 10.87
N SER A 72 6.80 -9.34 10.72
CA SER A 72 8.12 -8.87 11.19
C SER A 72 8.10 -7.39 11.59
N SER A 73 7.00 -6.88 12.12
CA SER A 73 6.81 -5.47 12.46
C SER A 73 6.41 -5.27 13.91
N GLN A 74 6.73 -4.11 14.48
CA GLN A 74 6.39 -3.75 15.85
C GLN A 74 4.97 -3.16 16.00
N ASN A 75 4.32 -2.83 14.88
CA ASN A 75 2.93 -2.37 14.85
C ASN A 75 2.28 -2.77 13.53
N GLU A 76 0.97 -2.62 13.47
CA GLU A 76 0.16 -2.76 12.27
C GLU A 76 -0.40 -1.38 11.91
N GLN A 77 -0.13 -0.92 10.69
CA GLN A 77 -0.62 0.38 10.21
C GLN A 77 -0.94 0.31 8.72
N ASP A 78 -1.93 1.09 8.32
CA ASP A 78 -2.37 1.21 6.93
C ASP A 78 -1.82 2.49 6.31
N ASN A 79 -0.80 2.36 5.47
CA ASN A 79 -0.14 3.52 4.89
C ASN A 79 -0.93 4.21 3.75
N ARG A 80 -2.08 3.66 3.36
CA ARG A 80 -3.04 4.39 2.51
C ARG A 80 -3.51 5.69 3.19
N GLN A 81 -3.52 5.73 4.52
CA GLN A 81 -3.84 6.93 5.29
C GLN A 81 -2.81 8.05 5.07
N TYR A 82 -1.52 7.70 4.90
CA TYR A 82 -0.49 8.69 4.54
C TYR A 82 -0.77 9.34 3.17
N ALA A 83 -1.18 8.55 2.18
CA ALA A 83 -1.54 9.08 0.87
C ALA A 83 -2.68 10.09 0.97
N ARG A 84 -3.73 9.73 1.71
CA ARG A 84 -4.89 10.60 1.96
C ARG A 84 -4.50 11.88 2.72
N PHE A 85 -3.69 11.75 3.75
CA PHE A 85 -3.24 12.88 4.57
C PHE A 85 -2.30 13.82 3.79
N ALA A 86 -1.35 13.27 3.04
CA ALA A 86 -0.42 14.04 2.21
C ALA A 86 -1.02 14.54 0.88
N ARG A 87 -2.24 14.14 0.51
CA ARG A 87 -2.87 14.49 -0.76
C ARG A 87 -2.07 14.02 -1.99
N ILE A 88 -1.61 12.78 -1.97
CA ILE A 88 -0.85 12.15 -3.06
C ILE A 88 -1.56 10.88 -3.53
N PRO A 89 -1.43 10.47 -4.81
CA PRO A 89 -2.04 9.24 -5.29
C PRO A 89 -1.40 8.00 -4.65
N CYS A 90 -2.24 6.97 -4.43
CA CYS A 90 -1.82 5.66 -3.92
C CYS A 90 -2.20 4.55 -4.89
N LEU A 91 -1.21 3.79 -5.32
CA LEU A 91 -1.36 2.58 -6.11
C LEU A 91 -1.17 1.35 -5.23
N ASP A 92 -2.00 0.32 -5.44
CA ASP A 92 -2.03 -0.91 -4.62
C ASP A 92 -2.14 -2.13 -5.55
N PRO A 93 -1.01 -2.74 -5.97
CA PRO A 93 -1.01 -3.88 -6.88
C PRO A 93 -1.55 -5.14 -6.21
N ALA A 94 -2.25 -5.96 -7.00
CA ALA A 94 -2.86 -7.21 -6.55
C ALA A 94 -1.95 -8.45 -6.69
N ASP A 95 -0.90 -8.36 -7.49
CA ASP A 95 0.04 -9.44 -7.77
C ASP A 95 1.37 -8.91 -8.34
N SER A 96 2.28 -9.84 -8.69
CA SER A 96 3.60 -9.49 -9.22
C SER A 96 3.54 -8.79 -10.58
N GLN A 97 2.58 -9.17 -11.46
CA GLN A 97 2.44 -8.52 -12.77
C GLN A 97 1.98 -7.08 -12.58
N GLU A 98 0.97 -6.85 -11.77
CA GLU A 98 0.53 -5.49 -11.49
C GLU A 98 1.61 -4.67 -10.76
N ALA A 99 2.38 -5.29 -9.87
CA ALA A 99 3.50 -4.62 -9.20
C ALA A 99 4.54 -4.12 -10.22
N HIS A 100 4.83 -4.93 -11.25
CA HIS A 100 5.73 -4.54 -12.34
C HIS A 100 5.12 -3.42 -13.19
N ASP A 101 3.90 -3.59 -13.66
CA ASP A 101 3.27 -2.68 -14.64
C ASP A 101 2.93 -1.33 -14.00
N LEU A 102 2.36 -1.34 -12.79
CA LEU A 102 2.02 -0.13 -12.06
C LEU A 102 3.26 0.65 -11.60
N ALA A 103 4.41 -0.02 -11.34
CA ALA A 103 5.65 0.67 -11.00
C ALA A 103 6.13 1.56 -12.16
N ILE A 104 5.91 1.14 -13.41
CA ILE A 104 6.24 1.95 -14.59
C ILE A 104 5.27 3.13 -14.70
N VAL A 105 3.98 2.86 -14.62
CA VAL A 105 2.91 3.86 -14.73
C VAL A 105 2.96 4.88 -13.58
N ALA A 106 3.45 4.47 -12.40
CA ALA A 106 3.58 5.37 -11.25
C ALA A 106 4.46 6.58 -11.54
N TYR A 107 5.53 6.42 -12.33
CA TYR A 107 6.36 7.54 -12.74
C TYR A 107 5.63 8.49 -13.69
N ASP A 108 4.84 7.96 -14.62
CA ASP A 108 4.09 8.77 -15.57
C ASP A 108 2.99 9.57 -14.84
N ILE A 109 2.29 8.97 -13.89
CA ILE A 109 1.33 9.65 -12.99
C ILE A 109 2.04 10.74 -12.18
N SER A 110 3.19 10.41 -11.59
CA SER A 110 3.98 11.35 -10.80
C SER A 110 4.31 12.60 -11.60
N GLU A 111 4.83 12.42 -12.81
CA GLU A 111 5.24 13.51 -13.72
C GLU A 111 4.07 14.31 -14.28
N GLN A 112 2.99 13.62 -14.66
CA GLN A 112 1.78 14.26 -15.20
C GLN A 112 1.11 15.19 -14.18
N PHE A 113 1.10 14.79 -12.91
CA PHE A 113 0.37 15.49 -11.87
C PHE A 113 1.27 16.27 -10.89
N ASP A 114 2.56 16.42 -11.17
CA ASP A 114 3.50 17.19 -10.31
C ASP A 114 3.43 16.73 -8.84
N THR A 115 3.51 15.42 -8.59
CA THR A 115 3.31 14.84 -7.25
C THR A 115 4.09 13.55 -7.07
N PRO A 116 4.60 13.22 -5.87
CA PRO A 116 5.05 11.86 -5.60
C PRO A 116 3.86 10.89 -5.68
N VAL A 117 4.14 9.62 -5.95
CA VAL A 117 3.17 8.52 -5.91
C VAL A 117 3.53 7.60 -4.75
N LEU A 118 2.57 7.31 -3.87
CA LEU A 118 2.71 6.23 -2.89
C LEU A 118 2.39 4.90 -3.59
N PHE A 119 3.34 3.99 -3.60
CA PHE A 119 3.22 2.65 -4.13
C PHE A 119 3.17 1.68 -2.96
N ARG A 120 1.96 1.28 -2.58
CA ARG A 120 1.74 0.40 -1.43
C ARG A 120 1.88 -1.04 -1.86
N MET A 121 2.63 -1.82 -1.10
CA MET A 121 2.75 -3.26 -1.28
C MET A 121 2.53 -3.95 0.06
N THR A 122 1.72 -4.99 0.08
CA THR A 122 1.54 -5.79 1.28
C THR A 122 2.51 -6.96 1.33
N THR A 123 2.71 -7.54 2.51
CA THR A 123 3.62 -8.69 2.72
C THR A 123 3.40 -9.79 1.69
N ARG A 124 2.15 -10.15 1.37
CA ARG A 124 1.86 -11.20 0.39
C ARG A 124 2.37 -10.85 -1.01
N VAL A 125 2.14 -9.64 -1.47
CA VAL A 125 2.62 -9.21 -2.79
C VAL A 125 4.14 -9.14 -2.79
N CYS A 126 4.78 -8.63 -1.73
CA CYS A 126 6.23 -8.56 -1.60
C CYS A 126 6.93 -9.93 -1.63
N HIS A 127 6.28 -10.97 -1.07
CA HIS A 127 6.85 -12.32 -0.98
C HIS A 127 6.34 -13.27 -2.06
N THR A 128 5.42 -12.81 -2.94
CA THR A 128 4.94 -13.62 -4.06
C THR A 128 6.04 -13.79 -5.12
N THR A 129 6.14 -14.98 -5.65
CA THR A 129 6.99 -15.30 -6.79
C THR A 129 6.11 -15.88 -7.88
N SER A 130 5.98 -15.18 -9.01
CA SER A 130 5.22 -15.63 -10.17
C SER A 130 5.91 -15.19 -11.46
N PRO A 131 5.63 -15.85 -12.60
CA PRO A 131 6.07 -15.35 -13.90
C PRO A 131 5.50 -13.96 -14.15
N VAL A 132 6.33 -13.05 -14.68
CA VAL A 132 5.96 -11.70 -15.06
C VAL A 132 6.35 -11.48 -16.52
N GLU A 133 5.40 -11.01 -17.32
CA GLU A 133 5.67 -10.56 -18.68
C GLU A 133 6.38 -9.21 -18.63
N VAL A 134 7.60 -9.17 -19.18
CA VAL A 134 8.41 -7.95 -19.19
C VAL A 134 8.44 -7.40 -20.59
N ASN A 135 7.99 -6.16 -20.77
CA ASN A 135 8.19 -5.46 -22.02
C ASN A 135 9.67 -5.05 -22.15
N GLU A 136 10.35 -5.56 -23.18
CA GLU A 136 11.77 -5.30 -23.41
C GLU A 136 12.08 -3.86 -23.85
N GLN A 137 11.10 -3.00 -24.04
CA GLN A 137 11.32 -1.60 -24.33
C GLN A 137 12.09 -0.94 -23.18
N ARG A 138 13.39 -0.79 -23.36
CA ARG A 138 14.25 -0.06 -22.41
C ARG A 138 13.80 1.39 -22.39
N LEU A 139 13.44 1.88 -21.22
CA LEU A 139 13.25 3.30 -21.01
C LEU A 139 14.54 4.02 -21.34
N GLN A 140 14.47 4.98 -22.25
CA GLN A 140 15.64 5.80 -22.60
C GLN A 140 16.05 6.63 -21.37
N PRO A 141 17.36 6.70 -21.06
CA PRO A 141 17.82 7.59 -20.01
C PRO A 141 17.35 9.03 -20.28
N ARG A 142 16.79 9.67 -19.26
CA ARG A 142 16.43 11.08 -19.38
C ARG A 142 17.68 11.94 -19.30
N PRO A 143 17.78 13.01 -20.10
CA PRO A 143 18.87 13.95 -19.96
C PRO A 143 18.81 14.59 -18.56
N PHE A 144 19.96 14.76 -17.95
CA PHE A 144 20.07 15.53 -16.72
C PHE A 144 19.67 16.98 -16.99
N ILE A 145 18.71 17.50 -16.25
CA ILE A 145 18.32 18.90 -16.30
C ILE A 145 18.91 19.65 -15.11
N LYS A 146 19.26 20.90 -15.35
CA LYS A 146 19.68 21.77 -14.25
C LYS A 146 18.47 22.07 -13.39
N TYR A 147 18.62 21.95 -12.07
CA TYR A 147 17.57 22.29 -11.10
C TYR A 147 16.96 23.67 -11.42
N PRO A 148 15.63 23.73 -11.65
CA PRO A 148 14.97 24.98 -11.99
C PRO A 148 14.89 25.90 -10.78
N ARG A 149 15.39 27.13 -10.92
CA ARG A 149 15.28 28.12 -9.86
C ARG A 149 13.87 28.70 -9.82
N ASN A 150 12.97 28.05 -9.09
CA ASN A 150 11.60 28.49 -8.89
C ASN A 150 11.27 28.61 -7.39
N PRO A 151 11.63 29.72 -6.72
CA PRO A 151 11.35 29.89 -5.29
C PRO A 151 9.85 29.80 -4.95
N ALA A 152 8.97 30.21 -5.85
CA ALA A 152 7.54 30.14 -5.64
C ALA A 152 7.03 28.69 -5.53
N LYS A 153 7.70 27.73 -6.21
CA LYS A 153 7.38 26.31 -6.17
C LYS A 153 8.09 25.60 -5.02
N TYR A 154 9.39 25.87 -4.79
CA TYR A 154 10.25 25.04 -3.94
C TYR A 154 10.54 25.62 -2.55
N VAL A 155 10.31 26.91 -2.34
CA VAL A 155 10.54 27.55 -1.04
C VAL A 155 9.21 27.74 -0.32
N MET A 156 8.94 26.87 0.64
CA MET A 156 7.65 26.81 1.35
C MET A 156 7.53 27.87 2.46
N MET A 157 7.81 29.14 2.12
CA MET A 157 7.38 30.26 2.97
C MET A 157 5.84 30.33 3.00
N PRO A 158 5.21 30.85 4.07
CA PRO A 158 3.75 30.88 4.21
C PRO A 158 2.99 31.44 3.00
N ALA A 159 3.56 32.46 2.34
CA ALA A 159 2.95 33.07 1.16
C ALA A 159 2.93 32.13 -0.06
N ASN A 160 3.98 31.33 -0.24
CA ASN A 160 4.09 30.35 -1.32
C ASN A 160 3.26 29.10 -0.97
N ALA A 161 3.36 28.61 0.27
CA ALA A 161 2.63 27.43 0.74
C ALA A 161 1.12 27.58 0.56
N ARG A 162 0.54 28.74 0.86
CA ARG A 162 -0.89 29.01 0.62
C ARG A 162 -1.30 28.84 -0.84
N LYS A 163 -0.45 29.27 -1.78
CA LYS A 163 -0.70 29.13 -3.22
C LYS A 163 -0.55 27.68 -3.65
N ARG A 164 0.48 26.99 -3.15
CA ARG A 164 0.70 25.57 -3.43
C ARG A 164 -0.43 24.69 -2.89
N HIS A 165 -1.00 25.04 -1.73
CA HIS A 165 -2.15 24.29 -1.18
C HIS A 165 -3.34 24.25 -2.15
N VAL A 166 -3.65 25.40 -2.81
CA VAL A 166 -4.71 25.43 -3.84
C VAL A 166 -4.38 24.50 -5.02
N VAL A 167 -3.11 24.49 -5.46
CA VAL A 167 -2.66 23.58 -6.54
C VAL A 167 -2.85 22.10 -6.13
N ILE A 168 -2.55 21.76 -4.87
CA ILE A 168 -2.71 20.40 -4.36
C ILE A 168 -4.19 19.97 -4.37
N GLU A 169 -5.10 20.83 -3.91
CA GLU A 169 -6.53 20.49 -3.89
C GLU A 169 -7.11 20.35 -5.31
N THR A 170 -6.65 21.19 -6.25
CA THR A 170 -7.01 21.03 -7.67
C THR A 170 -6.47 19.72 -8.24
N ARG A 171 -5.21 19.41 -7.97
CA ARG A 171 -4.55 18.17 -8.40
C ARG A 171 -5.26 16.90 -7.92
N ILE A 172 -5.75 16.89 -6.69
CA ILE A 172 -6.53 15.74 -6.17
C ILE A 172 -7.84 15.54 -6.95
N GLN A 173 -8.48 16.64 -7.37
CA GLN A 173 -9.67 16.55 -8.21
C GLN A 173 -9.34 16.01 -9.61
N GLU A 174 -8.25 16.47 -10.21
CA GLU A 174 -7.76 15.98 -11.50
C GLU A 174 -7.34 14.51 -11.43
N LEU A 175 -6.68 14.09 -10.36
CA LEU A 175 -6.34 12.68 -10.10
C LEU A 175 -7.59 11.81 -9.91
N SER A 176 -8.64 12.30 -9.24
CA SER A 176 -9.91 11.58 -9.13
C SER A 176 -10.59 11.43 -10.49
N GLN A 177 -10.53 12.45 -11.36
CA GLN A 177 -11.02 12.35 -12.74
C GLN A 177 -10.17 11.37 -13.58
N PHE A 178 -8.86 11.39 -13.44
CA PHE A 178 -7.97 10.43 -14.07
C PHE A 178 -8.28 8.99 -13.64
N ALA A 179 -8.56 8.77 -12.37
CA ALA A 179 -8.90 7.46 -11.81
C ALA A 179 -10.16 6.84 -12.46
N GLU A 180 -11.09 7.65 -12.98
CA GLU A 180 -12.31 7.16 -13.66
C GLU A 180 -12.01 6.32 -14.92
N THR A 181 -10.90 6.62 -15.61
CA THR A 181 -10.51 5.96 -16.85
C THR A 181 -9.18 5.22 -16.73
N PHE A 182 -8.62 5.16 -15.54
CA PHE A 182 -7.36 4.47 -15.29
C PHE A 182 -7.52 2.98 -15.54
N SER A 183 -6.73 2.42 -16.44
CA SER A 183 -6.90 1.04 -16.95
C SER A 183 -6.79 -0.04 -15.87
N SER A 184 -6.09 0.23 -14.77
CA SER A 184 -5.98 -0.70 -13.65
C SER A 184 -7.16 -0.62 -12.67
N ASN A 185 -8.05 0.36 -12.84
CA ASN A 185 -9.37 0.40 -12.21
C ASN A 185 -10.35 -0.27 -13.17
N ARG A 186 -10.66 -1.54 -12.95
CA ARG A 186 -11.44 -2.31 -13.88
C ARG A 186 -12.69 -2.91 -13.25
N VAL A 187 -13.77 -2.92 -14.04
CA VAL A 187 -15.06 -3.54 -13.67
C VAL A 187 -15.16 -4.89 -14.34
N GLU A 188 -15.46 -5.92 -13.57
CA GLU A 188 -15.73 -7.27 -14.02
C GLU A 188 -17.17 -7.62 -13.67
N ILE A 189 -18.09 -7.50 -14.63
CA ILE A 189 -19.50 -7.84 -14.42
C ILE A 189 -19.71 -9.34 -14.64
N ARG A 190 -20.33 -9.98 -13.64
CA ARG A 190 -20.75 -11.39 -13.65
C ARG A 190 -22.19 -11.51 -13.15
N SER A 191 -22.41 -11.88 -11.89
CA SER A 191 -23.72 -11.84 -11.27
C SER A 191 -24.06 -10.42 -10.77
N ARG A 192 -25.34 -10.07 -10.79
CA ARG A 192 -25.83 -8.83 -10.19
C ARG A 192 -26.18 -8.95 -8.71
N GLU A 193 -26.21 -10.18 -8.17
CA GLU A 193 -26.59 -10.43 -6.78
C GLU A 193 -25.59 -9.83 -5.79
N LEU A 194 -24.28 -9.90 -6.14
CA LEU A 194 -23.19 -9.42 -5.29
C LEU A 194 -22.14 -8.66 -6.09
N GLY A 195 -21.87 -7.43 -5.68
CA GLY A 195 -20.76 -6.59 -6.12
C GLY A 195 -19.73 -6.44 -5.01
N ILE A 196 -18.45 -6.46 -5.39
CA ILE A 196 -17.32 -6.32 -4.48
C ILE A 196 -16.41 -5.20 -4.98
N ILE A 197 -16.18 -4.18 -4.16
CA ILE A 197 -15.13 -3.18 -4.41
C ILE A 197 -13.89 -3.65 -3.65
N THR A 198 -12.73 -3.69 -4.30
CA THR A 198 -11.50 -4.22 -3.70
C THR A 198 -10.25 -3.64 -4.36
N GLY A 199 -9.10 -3.71 -3.68
CA GLY A 199 -7.78 -3.34 -4.18
C GLY A 199 -6.70 -4.25 -3.60
N GLY A 200 -5.48 -4.14 -4.12
CA GLY A 200 -4.35 -4.94 -3.66
C GLY A 200 -4.61 -6.44 -3.71
N ILE A 201 -3.93 -7.17 -2.83
CA ILE A 201 -4.02 -8.64 -2.75
C ILE A 201 -5.45 -9.13 -2.45
N ALA A 202 -6.29 -8.32 -1.79
CA ALA A 202 -7.67 -8.68 -1.47
C ALA A 202 -8.51 -8.98 -2.74
N TYR A 203 -8.12 -8.43 -3.90
CA TYR A 203 -8.72 -8.80 -5.18
C TYR A 203 -8.56 -10.29 -5.49
N GLN A 204 -7.38 -10.86 -5.25
CA GLN A 204 -7.15 -12.29 -5.50
C GLN A 204 -8.04 -13.15 -4.60
N TYR A 205 -8.22 -12.73 -3.33
CA TYR A 205 -9.12 -13.42 -2.40
C TYR A 205 -10.59 -13.30 -2.79
N ALA A 206 -11.00 -12.11 -3.30
CA ALA A 206 -12.34 -11.93 -3.84
C ALA A 206 -12.61 -12.89 -5.00
N ARG A 207 -11.66 -13.01 -5.92
CA ARG A 207 -11.78 -13.92 -7.10
C ARG A 207 -11.90 -15.38 -6.72
N GLU A 208 -11.14 -15.81 -5.70
CA GLU A 208 -11.14 -17.20 -5.25
C GLU A 208 -12.41 -17.55 -4.45
N VAL A 209 -12.82 -16.66 -3.56
CA VAL A 209 -13.94 -16.94 -2.62
C VAL A 209 -15.29 -16.68 -3.25
N PHE A 210 -15.39 -15.69 -4.15
CA PHE A 210 -16.63 -15.27 -4.81
C PHE A 210 -16.49 -15.34 -6.34
N PRO A 211 -16.37 -16.53 -6.94
CA PRO A 211 -16.09 -16.67 -8.37
C PRO A 211 -17.16 -16.04 -9.28
N ASP A 212 -18.41 -15.96 -8.80
CA ASP A 212 -19.54 -15.44 -9.55
C ASP A 212 -19.87 -13.97 -9.27
N ALA A 213 -19.25 -13.37 -8.26
CA ALA A 213 -19.50 -11.98 -7.92
C ALA A 213 -18.96 -11.02 -8.99
N SER A 214 -19.66 -9.91 -9.19
CA SER A 214 -19.13 -8.76 -9.94
C SER A 214 -18.09 -8.03 -9.10
N ILE A 215 -17.00 -7.58 -9.71
CA ILE A 215 -15.89 -6.96 -9.01
C ILE A 215 -15.53 -5.63 -9.64
N LEU A 216 -15.43 -4.59 -8.83
CA LEU A 216 -14.69 -3.37 -9.15
C LEU A 216 -13.31 -3.46 -8.47
N LYS A 217 -12.29 -3.74 -9.27
CA LYS A 217 -10.89 -3.78 -8.84
C LYS A 217 -10.29 -2.39 -8.98
N LEU A 218 -9.72 -1.87 -7.92
CA LEU A 218 -9.03 -0.60 -7.86
C LEU A 218 -7.50 -0.82 -7.89
N GLY A 219 -6.82 -0.29 -8.90
CA GLY A 219 -5.36 -0.20 -8.96
C GLY A 219 -4.86 1.08 -8.32
N MET A 220 -5.64 2.17 -8.45
CA MET A 220 -5.48 3.40 -7.69
C MET A 220 -6.52 3.44 -6.58
N VAL A 221 -6.08 3.27 -5.34
CA VAL A 221 -6.94 3.23 -4.15
C VAL A 221 -7.13 4.61 -3.50
N TYR A 222 -6.39 5.60 -3.95
CA TYR A 222 -6.58 7.01 -3.60
C TYR A 222 -5.99 7.92 -4.69
N PRO A 223 -6.71 9.00 -5.11
CA PRO A 223 -8.13 9.23 -4.86
C PRO A 223 -9.02 8.22 -5.59
N LEU A 224 -10.23 8.01 -5.07
CA LEU A 224 -11.17 7.04 -5.64
C LEU A 224 -11.85 7.57 -6.91
N PRO A 225 -12.20 6.70 -7.87
CA PRO A 225 -13.00 7.02 -9.06
C PRO A 225 -14.50 7.08 -8.69
N ILE A 226 -14.98 8.25 -8.32
CA ILE A 226 -16.31 8.45 -7.72
C ILE A 226 -17.44 8.00 -8.65
N LYS A 227 -17.39 8.39 -9.93
CA LYS A 227 -18.44 8.07 -10.92
C LYS A 227 -18.43 6.57 -11.24
N LEU A 228 -17.25 5.98 -11.41
CA LEU A 228 -17.10 4.55 -11.67
C LEU A 228 -17.68 3.72 -10.52
N ILE A 229 -17.43 4.12 -9.26
CA ILE A 229 -17.96 3.47 -8.07
C ILE A 229 -19.49 3.59 -8.03
N HIS A 230 -20.06 4.79 -8.26
CA HIS A 230 -21.51 4.96 -8.32
C HIS A 230 -22.14 4.12 -9.44
N HIS A 231 -21.52 4.12 -10.62
CA HIS A 231 -22.02 3.32 -11.75
C HIS A 231 -22.00 1.83 -11.44
N PHE A 232 -20.93 1.33 -10.84
CA PHE A 232 -20.82 -0.07 -10.43
C PHE A 232 -21.85 -0.44 -9.35
N ALA A 233 -22.04 0.42 -8.34
CA ALA A 233 -23.01 0.22 -7.27
C ALA A 233 -24.45 0.05 -7.79
N GLN A 234 -24.81 0.77 -8.85
CA GLN A 234 -26.14 0.68 -9.47
C GLN A 234 -26.38 -0.63 -10.27
N GLN A 235 -25.33 -1.40 -10.53
CA GLN A 235 -25.42 -2.62 -11.33
C GLN A 235 -25.61 -3.88 -10.48
N VAL A 236 -25.54 -3.77 -9.16
CA VAL A 236 -25.57 -4.89 -8.23
C VAL A 236 -26.63 -4.69 -7.14
N GLU A 237 -27.15 -5.80 -6.62
CA GLU A 237 -28.18 -5.78 -5.57
C GLU A 237 -27.59 -5.60 -4.19
N LYS A 238 -26.47 -6.28 -3.93
CA LYS A 238 -25.69 -6.16 -2.69
C LYS A 238 -24.30 -5.67 -3.04
N LEU A 239 -23.82 -4.69 -2.31
CA LEU A 239 -22.47 -4.16 -2.48
C LEU A 239 -21.69 -4.32 -1.19
N ILE A 240 -20.47 -4.85 -1.28
CA ILE A 240 -19.54 -4.95 -0.16
C ILE A 240 -18.17 -4.39 -0.55
N VAL A 241 -17.36 -4.08 0.45
CA VAL A 241 -15.94 -3.75 0.27
C VAL A 241 -15.10 -4.87 0.91
N LEU A 242 -14.13 -5.37 0.16
CA LEU A 242 -13.13 -6.33 0.66
C LEU A 242 -11.75 -5.70 0.58
N GLU A 243 -11.17 -5.40 1.74
CA GLU A 243 -9.86 -4.78 1.87
C GLU A 243 -9.17 -5.24 3.16
N GLU A 244 -7.85 -5.17 3.21
CA GLU A 244 -7.06 -5.44 4.42
C GLU A 244 -6.94 -4.19 5.29
N LEU A 245 -6.65 -4.36 6.57
CA LEU A 245 -6.42 -3.31 7.56
C LEU A 245 -7.62 -2.37 7.74
N ASP A 246 -7.41 -1.06 7.66
CA ASP A 246 -8.43 -0.05 7.92
C ASP A 246 -9.59 -0.10 6.91
N PRO A 247 -10.80 0.37 7.28
CA PRO A 247 -11.93 0.56 6.36
C PRO A 247 -11.68 1.77 5.44
N PHE A 248 -10.55 1.79 4.74
CA PHE A 248 -10.09 2.93 3.97
C PHE A 248 -10.94 3.20 2.72
N ILE A 249 -11.27 2.16 1.97
CA ILE A 249 -12.16 2.23 0.80
C ILE A 249 -13.61 2.26 1.29
N GLU A 250 -13.95 1.40 2.25
CA GLU A 250 -15.31 1.27 2.79
C GLU A 250 -15.83 2.61 3.32
N ASP A 251 -15.05 3.33 4.13
CA ASP A 251 -15.41 4.64 4.67
C ASP A 251 -15.64 5.69 3.57
N GLN A 252 -14.79 5.72 2.57
CA GLN A 252 -14.93 6.66 1.46
C GLN A 252 -16.17 6.36 0.61
N VAL A 253 -16.46 5.09 0.35
CA VAL A 253 -17.67 4.66 -0.38
C VAL A 253 -18.93 5.05 0.41
N ARG A 254 -18.94 4.89 1.74
CA ARG A 254 -20.03 5.33 2.61
C ARG A 254 -20.20 6.85 2.57
N LEU A 255 -19.11 7.61 2.61
CA LEU A 255 -19.14 9.08 2.50
C LEU A 255 -19.69 9.58 1.16
N MET A 256 -19.65 8.78 0.10
CA MET A 256 -20.30 9.07 -1.19
C MET A 256 -21.81 8.86 -1.14
N GLY A 257 -22.37 8.41 -0.02
CA GLY A 257 -23.81 8.11 0.11
C GLY A 257 -24.22 6.78 -0.52
N ILE A 258 -23.28 5.88 -0.80
CA ILE A 258 -23.53 4.55 -1.37
C ILE A 258 -23.82 3.59 -0.22
N GLU A 259 -24.96 2.90 -0.32
CA GLU A 259 -25.36 1.89 0.65
C GLU A 259 -24.55 0.61 0.46
N LEU A 260 -23.89 0.18 1.52
CA LEU A 260 -23.19 -1.11 1.58
C LEU A 260 -24.05 -2.14 2.32
N TYR A 261 -23.94 -3.38 1.89
CA TYR A 261 -24.63 -4.47 2.57
C TYR A 261 -24.12 -4.61 4.00
N VAL A 262 -25.06 -4.63 4.93
CA VAL A 262 -24.83 -4.79 6.37
C VAL A 262 -25.50 -6.09 6.82
N PRO A 263 -24.75 -7.09 7.31
CA PRO A 263 -25.34 -8.29 7.88
C PRO A 263 -26.23 -7.97 9.08
N ALA A 264 -27.35 -8.68 9.24
CA ALA A 264 -28.28 -8.46 10.35
C ALA A 264 -27.64 -8.65 11.75
N ASN A 265 -26.55 -9.41 11.81
CA ASN A 265 -25.78 -9.68 13.02
C ASN A 265 -24.51 -8.81 13.15
N ALA A 266 -24.33 -7.83 12.27
CA ALA A 266 -23.18 -6.93 12.34
C ALA A 266 -23.26 -6.04 13.58
N ASN A 267 -22.21 -6.05 14.37
CA ASN A 267 -22.08 -5.13 15.50
C ASN A 267 -21.31 -3.87 15.05
N ILE A 268 -22.03 -2.90 14.50
CA ILE A 268 -21.47 -1.60 14.08
C ILE A 268 -21.55 -0.64 15.27
N SER A 269 -20.89 -0.97 16.36
CA SER A 269 -20.96 -0.16 17.59
C SER A 269 -19.83 0.85 17.73
N TYR A 270 -18.88 0.88 16.77
CA TYR A 270 -17.70 1.76 16.86
C TYR A 270 -17.36 2.39 15.51
N PRO A 271 -17.03 3.69 15.44
CA PRO A 271 -16.45 4.30 14.24
C PRO A 271 -15.19 3.54 13.80
N ASN A 272 -14.94 3.43 12.51
CA ASN A 272 -13.83 2.69 11.90
C ASN A 272 -13.90 1.16 12.05
N THR A 273 -15.10 0.59 12.26
CA THR A 273 -15.27 -0.86 12.26
C THR A 273 -15.71 -1.31 10.87
N LYS A 274 -14.98 -2.25 10.28
CA LYS A 274 -15.40 -2.93 9.05
C LYS A 274 -16.69 -3.70 9.29
N THR A 275 -17.54 -3.70 8.26
CA THR A 275 -18.85 -4.33 8.34
C THR A 275 -18.78 -5.85 8.37
N ILE A 276 -17.86 -6.45 7.62
CA ILE A 276 -17.85 -7.90 7.35
C ILE A 276 -16.50 -8.54 7.71
N PHE A 277 -15.41 -7.94 7.26
CA PHE A 277 -14.08 -8.53 7.37
C PHE A 277 -13.32 -8.03 8.60
N PRO A 278 -12.37 -8.82 9.15
CA PRO A 278 -11.59 -8.39 10.31
C PRO A 278 -10.79 -7.12 10.03
N LEU A 279 -10.66 -6.30 11.08
CA LEU A 279 -9.87 -5.07 11.05
C LEU A 279 -8.37 -5.34 11.23
N THR A 280 -8.03 -6.42 11.92
CA THR A 280 -6.66 -6.76 12.32
C THR A 280 -6.20 -8.03 11.66
N GLY A 281 -4.91 -8.11 11.40
CA GLY A 281 -4.28 -9.29 10.85
C GLY A 281 -4.36 -9.35 9.32
N GLU A 282 -3.64 -10.32 8.78
CA GLU A 282 -3.61 -10.60 7.35
C GLU A 282 -4.88 -11.34 6.92
N LEU A 283 -5.47 -10.92 5.79
CA LEU A 283 -6.53 -11.68 5.16
C LEU A 283 -5.95 -12.86 4.35
N ASN A 284 -6.76 -13.89 4.21
CA ASN A 284 -6.54 -15.00 3.29
C ASN A 284 -7.89 -15.58 2.86
N PRO A 285 -7.94 -16.46 1.84
CA PRO A 285 -9.20 -17.00 1.35
C PRO A 285 -10.06 -17.68 2.43
N ALA A 286 -9.43 -18.36 3.40
CA ALA A 286 -10.16 -19.03 4.48
C ALA A 286 -10.84 -18.04 5.44
N ILE A 287 -10.15 -16.96 5.82
CA ILE A 287 -10.70 -15.90 6.66
C ILE A 287 -11.81 -15.16 5.92
N VAL A 288 -11.59 -14.86 4.62
CA VAL A 288 -12.60 -14.18 3.79
C VAL A 288 -13.86 -15.06 3.66
N ARG A 289 -13.72 -16.37 3.40
CA ARG A 289 -14.83 -17.31 3.33
C ARG A 289 -15.60 -17.37 4.65
N LEU A 290 -14.89 -17.56 5.76
CA LEU A 290 -15.52 -17.63 7.09
C LEU A 290 -16.31 -16.35 7.43
N SER A 291 -15.75 -15.19 7.08
CA SER A 291 -16.41 -13.90 7.28
C SER A 291 -17.66 -13.76 6.41
N ALA A 292 -17.59 -14.22 5.16
CA ALA A 292 -18.69 -14.22 4.21
C ALA A 292 -19.85 -15.16 4.65
N GLU A 293 -19.52 -16.34 5.17
CA GLU A 293 -20.51 -17.28 5.73
C GLU A 293 -21.23 -16.67 6.95
N LYS A 294 -20.48 -16.04 7.86
CA LYS A 294 -21.05 -15.32 9.01
C LYS A 294 -21.93 -14.14 8.61
N ALA A 295 -21.60 -13.50 7.49
CA ALA A 295 -22.38 -12.40 6.93
C ALA A 295 -23.57 -12.86 6.04
N ASN A 296 -23.84 -14.16 5.91
CA ASN A 296 -24.85 -14.74 5.03
C ASN A 296 -24.67 -14.34 3.54
N LEU A 297 -23.46 -14.18 3.11
CA LEU A 297 -23.10 -13.94 1.70
C LEU A 297 -22.76 -15.25 0.96
N LEU A 298 -22.39 -16.28 1.70
CA LEU A 298 -22.14 -17.63 1.20
C LEU A 298 -22.88 -18.65 2.07
N PRO A 299 -23.31 -19.79 1.51
CA PRO A 299 -23.84 -20.89 2.29
C PRO A 299 -22.77 -21.42 3.24
N ALA A 300 -23.18 -21.78 4.46
CA ALA A 300 -22.26 -22.37 5.43
C ALA A 300 -21.66 -23.65 4.85
N THR A 301 -20.35 -23.71 4.78
CA THR A 301 -19.65 -24.87 4.24
C THR A 301 -19.68 -25.99 5.29
N LEU A 302 -20.37 -27.08 4.98
CA LEU A 302 -20.37 -28.27 5.82
C LEU A 302 -18.99 -28.99 5.84
N GLN A 303 -18.12 -28.64 4.93
CA GLN A 303 -16.73 -29.09 4.96
C GLN A 303 -15.96 -28.36 6.05
N LYS A 304 -15.89 -28.96 7.23
CA LYS A 304 -14.78 -28.67 8.12
C LYS A 304 -13.52 -28.84 7.27
N THR A 305 -12.85 -27.75 6.96
CA THR A 305 -11.44 -27.83 6.54
C THR A 305 -10.75 -28.60 7.66
N VAL A 306 -10.51 -29.90 7.40
CA VAL A 306 -9.72 -30.73 8.31
C VAL A 306 -8.31 -30.18 8.19
N THR A 307 -8.03 -29.13 8.97
CA THR A 307 -6.64 -28.77 9.24
C THR A 307 -6.05 -30.04 9.83
N PRO A 308 -5.08 -30.69 9.16
CA PRO A 308 -4.47 -31.87 9.73
C PRO A 308 -3.96 -31.50 11.12
N GLN A 309 -4.54 -32.10 12.15
CA GLN A 309 -4.01 -31.87 13.49
C GLN A 309 -2.61 -32.50 13.48
N ILE A 310 -1.62 -31.65 13.48
CA ILE A 310 -0.24 -32.06 13.70
C ILE A 310 -0.18 -32.55 15.14
N THR A 311 -0.25 -33.87 15.32
CA THR A 311 -0.19 -34.52 16.65
C THR A 311 1.24 -34.63 17.20
N VAL A 312 2.21 -34.10 16.46
CA VAL A 312 3.61 -34.11 16.89
C VAL A 312 3.87 -32.86 17.75
N ASP A 313 4.30 -33.07 18.98
CA ASP A 313 4.78 -32.00 19.85
C ASP A 313 6.09 -31.45 19.29
N LEU A 314 5.98 -30.34 18.57
CA LEU A 314 7.14 -29.67 17.99
C LEU A 314 7.79 -28.79 19.05
N PRO A 315 9.13 -28.85 19.18
CA PRO A 315 9.81 -27.96 20.11
C PRO A 315 9.60 -26.49 19.71
N SER A 316 9.39 -25.64 20.71
CA SER A 316 9.32 -24.19 20.51
C SER A 316 10.58 -23.71 19.80
N ARG A 317 10.41 -22.91 18.77
CA ARG A 317 11.50 -22.29 17.99
C ARG A 317 11.37 -20.76 18.09
N PRO A 318 11.70 -20.17 19.24
CA PRO A 318 11.69 -18.71 19.35
C PRO A 318 12.67 -18.11 18.34
N PRO A 319 12.40 -16.91 17.82
CA PRO A 319 13.34 -16.18 17.02
C PRO A 319 14.66 -16.01 17.76
N VAL A 320 15.78 -16.29 17.08
CA VAL A 320 17.14 -16.17 17.64
C VAL A 320 18.06 -15.55 16.63
N LEU A 321 19.15 -14.95 17.11
CA LEU A 321 20.22 -14.46 16.22
C LEU A 321 20.80 -15.59 15.37
N CYS A 322 21.02 -15.33 14.09
CA CYS A 322 21.61 -16.29 13.16
C CYS A 322 22.95 -16.84 13.66
N PRO A 323 23.32 -18.09 13.31
CA PRO A 323 24.67 -18.60 13.53
C PRO A 323 25.70 -17.69 12.85
N GLY A 324 26.74 -17.30 13.59
CA GLY A 324 27.78 -16.38 13.10
C GLY A 324 27.36 -14.90 13.00
N CYS A 325 26.21 -14.52 13.55
CA CYS A 325 25.76 -13.13 13.54
C CYS A 325 26.79 -12.22 14.27
N PRO A 326 27.26 -11.12 13.63
CA PRO A 326 28.25 -10.22 14.22
C PRO A 326 27.74 -9.52 15.49
N HIS A 327 26.44 -9.31 15.63
CA HIS A 327 25.84 -8.71 16.82
C HIS A 327 26.07 -9.54 18.11
N ARG A 328 26.26 -10.85 18.00
CA ARG A 328 26.45 -11.74 19.16
C ARG A 328 27.67 -11.34 19.98
N GLY A 329 28.75 -10.96 19.33
CA GLY A 329 29.96 -10.50 20.01
C GLY A 329 29.73 -9.24 20.82
N THR A 330 29.06 -8.25 20.22
CA THR A 330 28.69 -7.00 20.87
C THR A 330 27.77 -7.25 22.06
N PHE A 331 26.71 -8.01 21.90
CA PHE A 331 25.78 -8.31 22.99
C PHE A 331 26.42 -9.12 24.11
N TYR A 332 27.32 -10.04 23.79
CA TYR A 332 28.08 -10.77 24.82
C TYR A 332 28.91 -9.82 25.71
N VAL A 333 29.61 -8.86 25.10
CA VAL A 333 30.41 -7.87 25.84
C VAL A 333 29.51 -6.98 26.69
N LEU A 334 28.41 -6.46 26.12
CA LEU A 334 27.47 -5.59 26.83
C LEU A 334 26.80 -6.31 28.02
N HIS A 335 26.44 -7.57 27.84
CA HIS A 335 25.91 -8.41 28.91
C HIS A 335 26.95 -8.61 30.03
N LYS A 336 28.21 -8.87 29.71
CA LYS A 336 29.29 -9.00 30.66
C LYS A 336 29.55 -7.74 31.48
N LEU A 337 29.33 -6.58 30.87
CA LEU A 337 29.48 -5.28 31.51
C LEU A 337 28.29 -4.90 32.39
N GLY A 338 27.16 -5.63 32.33
CA GLY A 338 25.95 -5.35 33.09
C GLY A 338 25.32 -3.99 32.77
N LEU A 339 25.50 -3.47 31.56
CA LEU A 339 25.02 -2.15 31.17
C LEU A 339 23.55 -2.25 30.66
N PRO A 340 22.69 -1.28 31.03
CA PRO A 340 21.40 -1.13 30.39
C PRO A 340 21.59 -0.68 28.96
N ILE A 341 20.91 -1.36 28.01
CA ILE A 341 21.06 -1.14 26.58
C ILE A 341 19.75 -0.61 26.00
N ASN A 342 19.81 0.52 25.34
CA ASN A 342 18.75 1.01 24.48
C ASN A 342 19.12 0.65 23.04
N GLY A 343 18.39 -0.29 22.46
CA GLY A 343 18.58 -0.72 21.07
C GLY A 343 17.39 -0.35 20.19
N ASP A 344 17.62 -0.32 18.90
CA ASP A 344 16.58 -0.22 17.90
C ASP A 344 15.79 -1.53 17.80
N ILE A 345 14.61 -1.51 17.18
CA ILE A 345 13.83 -2.71 16.92
C ILE A 345 14.32 -3.40 15.64
N GLY A 346 14.56 -4.69 15.73
CA GLY A 346 15.11 -5.49 14.66
C GLY A 346 15.78 -6.73 15.25
N CYS A 347 16.86 -7.23 14.62
CA CYS A 347 17.65 -8.34 15.18
C CYS A 347 18.22 -8.03 16.56
N TYR A 348 18.35 -6.77 16.93
CA TYR A 348 18.81 -6.33 18.27
C TYR A 348 17.90 -6.78 19.40
N THR A 349 16.59 -6.94 19.13
CA THR A 349 15.63 -7.41 20.14
C THR A 349 15.75 -8.89 20.45
N LEU A 350 16.60 -9.60 19.72
CA LEU A 350 16.86 -11.04 19.91
C LEU A 350 18.14 -11.31 20.75
N GLY A 351 18.83 -10.26 21.17
CA GLY A 351 20.11 -10.31 21.89
C GLY A 351 20.01 -10.22 23.41
#